data_47987695a9c1b61306d0a5f2618f8e3a
#
_entry.id   47987695a9c1b61306d0a5f2618f8e3a
#
_cell.length_a   1.000
_cell.length_b   1.000
_cell.length_c   1.000
_cell.angle_alpha   90.00
_cell.angle_beta   90.00
_cell.angle_gamma   90.00
#
_symmetry.space_group_name_H-M   'P 1'
#
loop_
_entity.id
_entity.type
_entity.pdbx_description
1 polymer ?
#
loop_
_entity_poly.entity_id
_entity_poly.type
_entity_poly.pdbx_seq_one_letter_code
_entity_poly.pdbx_strand_id
1 'polypeptide(L)'
;MVDASLHAGPALRRLRRNAGLTQAAMAERLDISPSYLNLLERNLRPVSARLMLALAERFDVDPRDLTGDEPGGGLGPMRRRLSDPAFADLGIEPGEIEDWLVSSPGTAAAFARLFDRVQGGAGAGAVAGAVDDPVARVRSEIERWRNHFADLDHAAEELADALRLQSGDLYSVIAERLRTKHQLAIRILPENVMPGRLRRLDLHARQLQLSEMLDMASRTFQAAYLLGQLEYRADVNALVAGAQFGDRTAERLYQRHIFSYFAAALMMPYGRFLRACEQSGYDMLLLQRRFGAGFEHVAHRLTTLQRVGQRGLGFFMVRVDRAGQVSKRFGGANRAPLADTEVTCPLWHLHQAFSRPSQVQVQLVELEDASRWLTLARSVQGAGYGAGGTTAEFAIGLGVAVDQAATLCYSRGLDLSAAGATRIGPGCAMCKRGDCPQRSKPPLGIRLKFDDRERGITPFDFVTD
;
A
#
# COMPACT_ATOMS: atom_id res chain seq x y z
N MET A 1 37.20 12.30 -17.52
CA MET A 1 35.99 11.72 -18.15
C MET A 1 36.22 10.22 -18.21
N VAL A 2 35.62 9.47 -17.33
CA VAL A 2 35.69 8.00 -17.32
C VAL A 2 34.82 7.53 -18.47
N ASP A 3 35.42 6.84 -19.42
CA ASP A 3 34.76 6.23 -20.57
C ASP A 3 33.88 5.09 -20.03
N ALA A 4 32.59 5.36 -19.80
CA ALA A 4 31.63 4.36 -19.34
C ALA A 4 31.36 3.44 -20.52
N SER A 5 32.12 2.36 -20.61
CA SER A 5 31.89 1.29 -21.60
C SER A 5 30.54 0.63 -21.33
N LEU A 6 29.55 0.84 -22.21
CA LEU A 6 28.21 0.31 -22.08
C LEU A 6 28.16 -1.18 -22.43
N HIS A 7 27.84 -2.02 -21.45
CA HIS A 7 27.62 -3.45 -21.59
C HIS A 7 26.11 -3.78 -21.59
N ALA A 8 25.51 -3.97 -22.76
CA ALA A 8 24.07 -4.19 -22.96
C ALA A 8 23.73 -5.58 -23.52
N GLY A 9 24.61 -6.56 -23.37
CA GLY A 9 24.48 -7.87 -23.99
C GLY A 9 23.17 -8.61 -23.70
N PRO A 10 22.70 -8.71 -22.44
CA PRO A 10 21.42 -9.33 -22.12
C PRO A 10 20.22 -8.60 -22.74
N ALA A 11 20.27 -7.27 -22.85
CA ALA A 11 19.25 -6.46 -23.51
C ALA A 11 19.22 -6.72 -25.02
N LEU A 12 20.39 -6.77 -25.66
CA LEU A 12 20.53 -7.14 -27.08
C LEU A 12 19.97 -8.53 -27.37
N ARG A 13 20.27 -9.51 -26.52
CA ARG A 13 19.76 -10.87 -26.66
C ARG A 13 18.23 -10.93 -26.51
N ARG A 14 17.65 -10.17 -25.57
CA ARG A 14 16.20 -10.06 -25.44
C ARG A 14 15.57 -9.42 -26.67
N LEU A 15 16.14 -8.31 -27.13
CA LEU A 15 15.67 -7.61 -28.33
C LEU A 15 15.64 -8.56 -29.55
N ARG A 16 16.73 -9.28 -29.79
CA ARG A 16 16.80 -10.27 -30.87
C ARG A 16 15.73 -11.33 -30.75
N ARG A 17 15.54 -11.91 -29.57
CA ARG A 17 14.53 -12.96 -29.35
C ARG A 17 13.11 -12.44 -29.54
N ASN A 18 12.82 -11.25 -29.05
CA ASN A 18 11.52 -10.61 -29.21
C ASN A 18 11.22 -10.28 -30.67
N ALA A 19 12.25 -9.93 -31.44
CA ALA A 19 12.14 -9.74 -32.90
C ALA A 19 12.09 -11.07 -33.71
N GLY A 20 12.19 -12.23 -33.05
CA GLY A 20 12.17 -13.55 -33.72
C GLY A 20 13.41 -13.82 -34.58
N LEU A 21 14.54 -13.14 -34.35
CA LEU A 21 15.71 -13.21 -35.20
C LEU A 21 16.77 -14.20 -34.70
N THR A 22 17.45 -14.84 -35.63
CA THR A 22 18.71 -15.56 -35.37
C THR A 22 19.87 -14.56 -35.16
N GLN A 23 20.97 -15.01 -34.56
CA GLN A 23 22.16 -14.13 -34.43
C GLN A 23 22.68 -13.67 -35.81
N ALA A 24 22.67 -14.53 -36.82
CA ALA A 24 23.07 -14.17 -38.15
C ALA A 24 22.15 -13.10 -38.76
N ALA A 25 20.85 -13.28 -38.66
CA ALA A 25 19.89 -12.31 -39.21
C ALA A 25 19.92 -10.96 -38.50
N MET A 26 20.15 -10.92 -37.17
CA MET A 26 20.31 -9.64 -36.46
C MET A 26 21.65 -8.96 -36.78
N ALA A 27 22.72 -9.75 -36.91
CA ALA A 27 24.03 -9.24 -37.29
C ALA A 27 24.01 -8.62 -38.70
N GLU A 28 23.37 -9.26 -39.65
CA GLU A 28 23.15 -8.73 -41.00
C GLU A 28 22.37 -7.42 -40.97
N ARG A 29 21.27 -7.34 -40.19
CA ARG A 29 20.51 -6.09 -40.04
C ARG A 29 21.30 -4.96 -39.40
N LEU A 30 22.27 -5.26 -38.54
CA LEU A 30 23.10 -4.28 -37.86
C LEU A 30 24.40 -3.95 -38.63
N ASP A 31 24.64 -4.60 -39.75
CA ASP A 31 25.87 -4.48 -40.57
C ASP A 31 27.13 -4.81 -39.74
N ILE A 32 27.07 -5.91 -38.98
CA ILE A 32 28.18 -6.44 -38.16
C ILE A 32 28.33 -7.95 -38.40
N SER A 33 29.47 -8.53 -38.00
CA SER A 33 29.63 -9.97 -38.08
C SER A 33 28.84 -10.71 -36.99
N PRO A 34 28.32 -11.95 -37.28
CA PRO A 34 27.68 -12.78 -36.27
C PRO A 34 28.56 -13.06 -35.05
N SER A 35 29.86 -13.22 -35.26
CA SER A 35 30.85 -13.39 -34.19
C SER A 35 30.95 -12.16 -33.30
N TYR A 36 30.91 -10.97 -33.90
CA TYR A 36 30.92 -9.72 -33.11
C TYR A 36 29.62 -9.52 -32.32
N LEU A 37 28.47 -9.84 -32.91
CA LEU A 37 27.20 -9.83 -32.18
C LEU A 37 27.22 -10.82 -30.99
N ASN A 38 27.80 -12.01 -31.15
CA ASN A 38 27.94 -12.96 -30.06
C ASN A 38 28.80 -12.42 -28.90
N LEU A 39 29.91 -11.71 -29.22
CA LEU A 39 30.73 -11.05 -28.20
C LEU A 39 29.97 -9.95 -27.47
N LEU A 40 29.17 -9.16 -28.17
CA LEU A 40 28.31 -8.14 -27.60
C LEU A 40 27.21 -8.77 -26.69
N GLU A 41 26.52 -9.80 -27.14
CA GLU A 41 25.49 -10.50 -26.36
C GLU A 41 26.02 -11.21 -25.10
N ARG A 42 27.32 -11.50 -25.07
CA ARG A 42 28.04 -12.07 -23.91
C ARG A 42 28.71 -11.01 -23.02
N ASN A 43 28.52 -9.74 -23.30
CA ASN A 43 29.20 -8.63 -22.62
C ASN A 43 30.75 -8.68 -22.71
N LEU A 44 31.32 -9.42 -23.67
CA LEU A 44 32.76 -9.49 -23.91
C LEU A 44 33.28 -8.29 -24.72
N ARG A 45 32.38 -7.47 -25.23
CA ARG A 45 32.67 -6.19 -25.89
C ARG A 45 31.58 -5.17 -25.53
N PRO A 46 31.94 -3.90 -25.32
CA PRO A 46 30.98 -2.82 -25.11
C PRO A 46 30.25 -2.47 -26.40
N VAL A 47 29.04 -1.98 -26.27
CA VAL A 47 28.25 -1.47 -27.39
C VAL A 47 28.75 -0.07 -27.73
N SER A 48 29.18 0.14 -28.97
CA SER A 48 29.64 1.44 -29.44
C SER A 48 28.47 2.41 -29.69
N ALA A 49 28.72 3.72 -29.62
CA ALA A 49 27.71 4.74 -29.91
C ALA A 49 27.11 4.58 -31.33
N ARG A 50 27.92 4.21 -32.33
CA ARG A 50 27.45 3.92 -33.68
C ARG A 50 26.45 2.76 -33.71
N LEU A 51 26.72 1.71 -32.94
CA LEU A 51 25.84 0.54 -32.89
C LEU A 51 24.56 0.86 -32.12
N MET A 52 24.62 1.72 -31.10
CA MET A 52 23.44 2.23 -30.38
C MET A 52 22.48 2.97 -31.32
N LEU A 53 23.02 3.85 -32.17
CA LEU A 53 22.22 4.55 -33.17
C LEU A 53 21.60 3.59 -34.17
N ALA A 54 22.35 2.61 -34.66
CA ALA A 54 21.83 1.58 -35.56
C ALA A 54 20.74 0.72 -34.91
N LEU A 55 20.83 0.43 -33.62
CA LEU A 55 19.77 -0.28 -32.86
C LEU A 55 18.50 0.56 -32.74
N ALA A 56 18.64 1.85 -32.41
CA ALA A 56 17.51 2.77 -32.33
C ALA A 56 16.79 2.90 -33.67
N GLU A 57 17.53 3.10 -34.77
CA GLU A 57 16.95 3.30 -36.09
C GLU A 57 16.32 2.04 -36.69
N ARG A 58 16.92 0.87 -36.49
CA ARG A 58 16.53 -0.37 -37.18
C ARG A 58 15.57 -1.25 -36.39
N PHE A 59 15.49 -1.04 -35.07
CA PHE A 59 14.65 -1.83 -34.16
C PHE A 59 13.66 -0.98 -33.38
N ASP A 60 13.61 0.34 -33.63
CA ASP A 60 12.69 1.29 -32.95
C ASP A 60 12.79 1.21 -31.42
N VAL A 61 14.01 1.15 -30.89
CA VAL A 61 14.30 1.00 -29.46
C VAL A 61 14.93 2.29 -28.94
N ASP A 62 14.38 2.84 -27.85
CA ASP A 62 15.04 3.94 -27.14
C ASP A 62 16.39 3.43 -26.57
N PRO A 63 17.51 4.08 -26.87
CA PRO A 63 18.81 3.75 -26.28
C PRO A 63 18.79 3.65 -24.76
N ARG A 64 17.88 4.38 -24.10
CA ARG A 64 17.68 4.33 -22.64
C ARG A 64 17.12 2.99 -22.18
N ASP A 65 16.31 2.30 -22.99
CA ASP A 65 15.77 0.98 -22.67
C ASP A 65 16.87 -0.11 -22.72
N LEU A 66 17.94 0.12 -23.47
CA LEU A 66 19.12 -0.75 -23.50
C LEU A 66 20.07 -0.50 -22.31
N THR A 67 20.00 0.69 -21.71
CA THR A 67 20.74 1.07 -20.50
C THR A 67 19.94 0.82 -19.22
N GLY A 68 18.78 0.13 -19.30
CA GLY A 68 17.77 -0.07 -18.28
C GLY A 68 18.27 -0.11 -16.83
N ASP A 69 17.37 0.11 -15.87
CA ASP A 69 17.65 0.11 -14.42
C ASP A 69 18.73 -0.92 -14.05
N GLU A 70 19.75 -0.48 -13.34
CA GLU A 70 20.85 -1.35 -12.90
C GLU A 70 20.28 -2.61 -12.22
N PRO A 71 20.68 -3.84 -12.64
CA PRO A 71 20.11 -5.07 -12.12
C PRO A 71 20.16 -5.11 -10.58
N GLY A 72 19.01 -5.32 -9.96
CA GLY A 72 18.92 -5.33 -8.49
C GLY A 72 19.21 -3.99 -7.81
N GLY A 73 19.17 -2.88 -8.54
CA GLY A 73 19.48 -1.55 -8.05
C GLY A 73 20.97 -1.21 -8.07
N GLY A 74 21.79 -2.02 -8.74
CA GLY A 74 23.21 -1.82 -8.91
C GLY A 74 24.11 -2.41 -7.82
N LEU A 75 25.41 -2.16 -7.93
CA LEU A 75 26.44 -2.75 -7.09
C LEU A 75 26.28 -2.42 -5.59
N GLY A 76 25.99 -1.18 -5.26
CA GLY A 76 25.87 -0.74 -3.87
C GLY A 76 24.71 -1.42 -3.12
N PRO A 77 23.47 -1.38 -3.64
CA PRO A 77 22.34 -2.13 -3.07
C PRO A 77 22.58 -3.65 -3.03
N MET A 78 23.23 -4.23 -4.05
CA MET A 78 23.51 -5.66 -4.06
C MET A 78 24.54 -6.05 -3.01
N ARG A 79 25.59 -5.27 -2.80
CA ARG A 79 26.56 -5.45 -1.70
C ARG A 79 25.86 -5.42 -0.34
N ARG A 80 24.95 -4.46 -0.11
CA ARG A 80 24.19 -4.41 1.15
C ARG A 80 23.36 -5.66 1.40
N ARG A 81 22.71 -6.21 0.35
CA ARG A 81 21.93 -7.46 0.48
C ARG A 81 22.82 -8.66 0.80
N LEU A 82 23.97 -8.78 0.12
CA LEU A 82 24.90 -9.88 0.30
C LEU A 82 25.78 -9.74 1.56
N SER A 83 25.76 -8.59 2.25
CA SER A 83 26.34 -8.40 3.58
C SER A 83 25.42 -8.87 4.71
N ASP A 84 24.25 -9.43 4.40
CA ASP A 84 23.35 -10.01 5.40
C ASP A 84 24.05 -11.17 6.14
N PRO A 85 23.92 -11.27 7.48
CA PRO A 85 24.51 -12.36 8.25
C PRO A 85 24.19 -13.77 7.74
N ALA A 86 23.07 -13.96 7.04
CA ALA A 86 22.69 -15.22 6.41
C ALA A 86 23.66 -15.69 5.32
N PHE A 87 24.52 -14.81 4.81
CA PHE A 87 25.52 -15.09 3.76
C PHE A 87 26.96 -14.97 4.23
N ALA A 88 27.19 -14.74 5.54
CA ALA A 88 28.51 -14.46 6.09
C ALA A 88 29.51 -15.65 5.91
N ASP A 89 29.01 -16.88 5.82
CA ASP A 89 29.78 -18.09 5.61
C ASP A 89 30.22 -18.29 4.13
N LEU A 90 29.63 -17.55 3.19
CA LEU A 90 29.92 -17.72 1.77
C LEU A 90 31.17 -17.00 1.30
N GLY A 91 31.69 -16.03 2.06
CA GLY A 91 32.94 -15.32 1.76
C GLY A 91 32.91 -14.57 0.42
N ILE A 92 31.76 -14.03 0.03
CA ILE A 92 31.55 -13.39 -1.28
C ILE A 92 32.41 -12.14 -1.43
N GLU A 93 33.29 -12.12 -2.45
CA GLU A 93 34.14 -10.99 -2.73
C GLU A 93 33.41 -9.91 -3.57
N PRO A 94 33.80 -8.62 -3.40
CA PRO A 94 33.20 -7.53 -4.17
C PRO A 94 33.27 -7.71 -5.69
N GLY A 95 34.34 -8.31 -6.21
CA GLY A 95 34.52 -8.59 -7.64
C GLY A 95 33.51 -9.60 -8.18
N GLU A 96 33.16 -10.63 -7.39
CA GLU A 96 32.17 -11.63 -7.78
C GLU A 96 30.78 -11.00 -7.97
N ILE A 97 30.44 -10.01 -7.15
CA ILE A 97 29.17 -9.29 -7.26
C ILE A 97 29.13 -8.50 -8.56
N GLU A 98 30.23 -7.83 -8.93
CA GLU A 98 30.34 -7.08 -10.19
C GLU A 98 30.20 -8.03 -11.38
N ASP A 99 30.95 -9.13 -11.38
CA ASP A 99 30.87 -10.15 -12.42
C ASP A 99 29.48 -10.75 -12.54
N TRP A 100 28.81 -11.00 -11.42
CA TRP A 100 27.44 -11.51 -11.43
C TRP A 100 26.44 -10.52 -12.02
N LEU A 101 26.51 -9.25 -11.65
CA LEU A 101 25.66 -8.20 -12.21
C LEU A 101 25.83 -8.05 -13.72
N VAL A 102 27.06 -8.22 -14.22
CA VAL A 102 27.37 -8.13 -15.65
C VAL A 102 26.99 -9.40 -16.40
N SER A 103 27.36 -10.58 -15.87
CA SER A 103 27.17 -11.86 -16.57
C SER A 103 25.73 -12.37 -16.53
N SER A 104 25.01 -12.11 -15.44
CA SER A 104 23.70 -12.69 -15.17
C SER A 104 22.72 -11.68 -14.55
N PRO A 105 22.46 -10.53 -15.20
CA PRO A 105 21.66 -9.44 -14.64
C PRO A 105 20.24 -9.87 -14.28
N GLY A 106 19.66 -10.81 -15.00
CA GLY A 106 18.32 -11.33 -14.72
C GLY A 106 18.24 -12.11 -13.40
N THR A 107 19.25 -12.93 -13.09
CA THR A 107 19.32 -13.69 -11.83
C THR A 107 19.65 -12.76 -10.66
N ALA A 108 20.50 -11.78 -10.87
CA ALA A 108 20.80 -10.75 -9.87
C ALA A 108 19.54 -9.94 -9.51
N ALA A 109 18.74 -9.53 -10.50
CA ALA A 109 17.46 -8.87 -10.27
C ALA A 109 16.45 -9.80 -9.56
N ALA A 110 16.41 -11.08 -9.92
CA ALA A 110 15.54 -12.08 -9.27
C ALA A 110 15.93 -12.29 -7.80
N PHE A 111 17.22 -12.41 -7.51
CA PHE A 111 17.75 -12.50 -6.14
C PHE A 111 17.36 -11.25 -5.34
N ALA A 112 17.61 -10.05 -5.86
CA ALA A 112 17.26 -8.80 -5.17
C ALA A 112 15.78 -8.77 -4.81
N ARG A 113 14.90 -9.13 -5.73
CA ARG A 113 13.44 -9.20 -5.48
C ARG A 113 13.09 -10.24 -4.43
N LEU A 114 13.74 -11.41 -4.46
CA LEU A 114 13.50 -12.47 -3.47
C LEU A 114 13.98 -12.03 -2.10
N PHE A 115 15.19 -11.47 -2.01
CA PHE A 115 15.78 -10.98 -0.77
C PHE A 115 14.93 -9.87 -0.14
N ASP A 116 14.56 -8.85 -0.92
CA ASP A 116 13.72 -7.75 -0.44
C ASP A 116 12.35 -8.23 0.04
N ARG A 117 11.81 -9.28 -0.60
CA ARG A 117 10.56 -9.92 -0.19
C ARG A 117 10.71 -10.65 1.15
N VAL A 118 11.78 -11.39 1.35
CA VAL A 118 12.07 -12.12 2.60
C VAL A 118 12.31 -11.12 3.74
N GLN A 119 13.08 -10.07 3.49
CA GLN A 119 13.35 -9.00 4.46
C GLN A 119 12.10 -8.15 4.77
N GLY A 120 11.19 -8.00 3.81
CA GLY A 120 9.91 -7.29 4.00
C GLY A 120 8.89 -8.04 4.87
N GLY A 121 9.26 -9.16 5.49
CA GLY A 121 8.44 -9.87 6.48
C GLY A 121 7.42 -10.86 5.91
N ALA A 122 7.49 -11.21 4.62
CA ALA A 122 6.76 -12.34 4.09
C ALA A 122 7.38 -13.63 4.64
N GLY A 123 6.81 -14.14 5.73
CA GLY A 123 7.29 -15.34 6.41
C GLY A 123 7.44 -16.53 5.47
N ALA A 124 8.27 -17.50 5.86
CA ALA A 124 8.69 -18.69 5.10
C ALA A 124 7.54 -19.55 4.49
N GLY A 125 6.28 -19.27 4.82
CA GLY A 125 5.10 -19.91 4.22
C GLY A 125 4.60 -19.29 2.92
N ALA A 126 5.09 -18.09 2.54
CA ALA A 126 4.59 -17.34 1.36
C ALA A 126 5.41 -17.59 0.07
N VAL A 127 6.47 -18.41 0.13
CA VAL A 127 7.44 -18.55 -0.97
C VAL A 127 6.88 -19.26 -2.21
N ALA A 128 5.85 -20.08 -2.06
CA ALA A 128 5.34 -20.91 -3.15
C ALA A 128 4.25 -20.26 -4.04
N GLY A 129 3.70 -19.09 -3.65
CA GLY A 129 2.55 -18.49 -4.36
C GLY A 129 2.67 -17.01 -4.73
N ALA A 130 3.80 -16.36 -4.43
CA ALA A 130 3.89 -14.89 -4.43
C ALA A 130 4.32 -14.25 -5.77
N VAL A 131 4.41 -15.01 -6.85
CA VAL A 131 4.78 -14.43 -8.16
C VAL A 131 3.65 -13.61 -8.77
N ASP A 132 2.41 -13.81 -8.30
CA ASP A 132 1.21 -13.17 -8.90
C ASP A 132 0.15 -12.77 -7.84
N ASP A 133 0.54 -12.09 -6.76
CA ASP A 133 -0.44 -11.58 -5.77
C ASP A 133 -1.18 -10.34 -6.31
N PRO A 134 -2.44 -10.48 -6.75
CA PRO A 134 -3.21 -9.37 -7.28
C PRO A 134 -3.47 -8.28 -6.24
N VAL A 135 -3.48 -8.62 -4.93
CA VAL A 135 -3.67 -7.66 -3.84
C VAL A 135 -2.43 -6.78 -3.68
N ALA A 136 -1.23 -7.37 -3.74
CA ALA A 136 0.03 -6.61 -3.68
C ALA A 136 0.18 -5.66 -4.87
N ARG A 137 -0.19 -6.12 -6.09
CA ARG A 137 -0.16 -5.28 -7.30
C ARG A 137 -1.12 -4.10 -7.22
N VAL A 138 -2.35 -4.33 -6.77
CA VAL A 138 -3.34 -3.26 -6.56
C VAL A 138 -2.85 -2.28 -5.50
N ARG A 139 -2.24 -2.76 -4.41
CA ARG A 139 -1.65 -1.90 -3.39
C ARG A 139 -0.56 -1.00 -3.96
N SER A 140 0.39 -1.57 -4.69
CA SER A 140 1.47 -0.81 -5.34
C SER A 140 0.92 0.30 -6.24
N GLU A 141 -0.14 0.02 -6.99
CA GLU A 141 -0.78 1.02 -7.83
C GLU A 141 -1.47 2.12 -7.02
N ILE A 142 -2.17 1.79 -5.93
CA ILE A 142 -2.76 2.79 -5.01
C ILE A 142 -1.66 3.67 -4.39
N GLU A 143 -0.54 3.09 -3.99
CA GLU A 143 0.61 3.82 -3.43
C GLU A 143 1.28 4.73 -4.46
N ARG A 144 1.36 4.30 -5.72
CA ARG A 144 1.85 5.14 -6.84
C ARG A 144 1.04 6.44 -6.96
N TRP A 145 -0.27 6.36 -6.77
CA TRP A 145 -1.17 7.52 -6.73
C TRP A 145 -1.20 8.24 -5.37
N ARG A 146 -0.43 7.78 -4.38
CA ARG A 146 -0.50 8.26 -2.98
C ARG A 146 -1.93 8.25 -2.44
N ASN A 147 -2.72 7.27 -2.87
CA ASN A 147 -4.14 7.14 -2.57
C ASN A 147 -4.95 8.42 -2.84
N HIS A 148 -4.58 9.22 -3.88
CA HIS A 148 -5.28 10.44 -4.26
C HIS A 148 -5.55 10.48 -5.77
N PHE A 149 -6.82 10.55 -6.14
CA PHE A 149 -7.30 10.57 -7.53
C PHE A 149 -7.97 11.92 -7.79
N ALA A 150 -7.22 12.90 -8.28
CA ALA A 150 -7.62 14.30 -8.38
C ALA A 150 -8.91 14.50 -9.18
N ASP A 151 -9.02 13.85 -10.35
CA ASP A 151 -10.18 13.99 -11.24
C ASP A 151 -11.45 13.41 -10.59
N LEU A 152 -11.34 12.27 -9.90
CA LEU A 152 -12.46 11.69 -9.18
C LEU A 152 -12.87 12.51 -7.96
N ASP A 153 -11.93 13.13 -7.27
CA ASP A 153 -12.25 14.06 -6.18
C ASP A 153 -12.99 15.28 -6.70
N HIS A 154 -12.57 15.83 -7.85
CA HIS A 154 -13.25 16.95 -8.47
C HIS A 154 -14.66 16.57 -8.90
N ALA A 155 -14.83 15.46 -9.61
CA ALA A 155 -16.13 14.96 -10.02
C ALA A 155 -17.07 14.67 -8.82
N ALA A 156 -16.51 14.14 -7.72
CA ALA A 156 -17.27 13.91 -6.50
C ALA A 156 -17.68 15.23 -5.81
N GLU A 157 -16.83 16.27 -5.82
CA GLU A 157 -17.17 17.60 -5.31
C GLU A 157 -18.29 18.26 -6.13
N GLU A 158 -18.19 18.24 -7.45
CA GLU A 158 -19.23 18.76 -8.35
C GLU A 158 -20.57 18.05 -8.15
N LEU A 159 -20.55 16.72 -8.07
CA LEU A 159 -21.76 15.94 -7.80
C LEU A 159 -22.34 16.27 -6.41
N ALA A 160 -21.50 16.37 -5.38
CA ALA A 160 -21.94 16.71 -4.03
C ALA A 160 -22.56 18.10 -3.95
N ASP A 161 -22.05 19.08 -4.71
CA ASP A 161 -22.62 20.41 -4.79
C ASP A 161 -23.96 20.41 -5.55
N ALA A 162 -24.06 19.67 -6.65
CA ALA A 162 -25.31 19.49 -7.37
C ALA A 162 -26.41 18.82 -6.52
N LEU A 163 -26.03 17.81 -5.72
CA LEU A 163 -26.95 17.13 -4.81
C LEU A 163 -27.37 18.02 -3.64
N ARG A 164 -26.48 18.87 -3.13
CA ARG A 164 -26.75 19.78 -2.01
C ARG A 164 -27.79 20.86 -2.32
N LEU A 165 -28.00 21.19 -3.59
CA LEU A 165 -29.06 22.11 -4.01
C LEU A 165 -30.46 21.51 -3.81
N GLN A 166 -30.55 20.20 -3.54
CA GLN A 166 -31.81 19.53 -3.22
C GLN A 166 -32.02 19.49 -1.70
N SER A 167 -33.28 19.55 -1.28
CA SER A 167 -33.63 19.45 0.14
C SER A 167 -33.48 18.02 0.65
N GLY A 168 -32.82 17.81 1.78
CA GLY A 168 -32.71 16.52 2.44
C GLY A 168 -31.29 16.16 2.91
N ASP A 169 -31.19 15.05 3.62
CA ASP A 169 -29.90 14.44 3.96
C ASP A 169 -29.30 13.75 2.71
N LEU A 170 -27.99 13.49 2.74
CA LEU A 170 -27.28 12.94 1.58
C LEU A 170 -27.84 11.57 1.13
N TYR A 171 -28.26 10.72 2.08
CA TYR A 171 -28.85 9.42 1.72
C TYR A 171 -30.14 9.59 0.92
N SER A 172 -31.04 10.44 1.42
CA SER A 172 -32.34 10.71 0.78
C SER A 172 -32.16 11.32 -0.62
N VAL A 173 -31.22 12.24 -0.77
CA VAL A 173 -30.94 12.88 -2.07
C VAL A 173 -30.34 11.88 -3.06
N ILE A 174 -29.42 11.02 -2.63
CA ILE A 174 -28.87 9.94 -3.47
C ILE A 174 -29.99 8.95 -3.85
N ALA A 175 -30.84 8.56 -2.89
CA ALA A 175 -31.96 7.65 -3.15
C ALA A 175 -32.92 8.24 -4.20
N GLU A 176 -33.24 9.52 -4.09
CA GLU A 176 -34.08 10.22 -5.05
C GLU A 176 -33.43 10.31 -6.45
N ARG A 177 -32.13 10.58 -6.53
CA ARG A 177 -31.40 10.58 -7.81
C ARG A 177 -31.37 9.18 -8.45
N LEU A 178 -31.15 8.12 -7.65
CA LEU A 178 -31.23 6.74 -8.14
C LEU A 178 -32.63 6.41 -8.67
N ARG A 179 -33.67 6.88 -8.00
CA ARG A 179 -35.07 6.68 -8.40
C ARG A 179 -35.41 7.42 -9.69
N THR A 180 -35.07 8.70 -9.78
CA THR A 180 -35.51 9.58 -10.89
C THR A 180 -34.63 9.36 -12.13
N LYS A 181 -33.32 9.30 -12.00
CA LYS A 181 -32.39 9.21 -13.14
C LYS A 181 -32.17 7.78 -13.61
N HIS A 182 -32.11 6.83 -12.67
CA HIS A 182 -31.77 5.43 -12.97
C HIS A 182 -32.92 4.45 -12.80
N GLN A 183 -34.08 4.93 -12.33
CA GLN A 183 -35.28 4.10 -12.09
C GLN A 183 -34.99 2.96 -11.11
N LEU A 184 -34.11 3.21 -10.12
CA LEU A 184 -33.72 2.25 -9.09
C LEU A 184 -34.24 2.70 -7.73
N ALA A 185 -35.02 1.84 -7.07
CA ALA A 185 -35.47 2.06 -5.70
C ALA A 185 -34.51 1.43 -4.68
N ILE A 186 -34.28 2.08 -3.54
CA ILE A 186 -33.56 1.45 -2.43
C ILE A 186 -34.56 0.68 -1.55
N ARG A 187 -34.25 -0.57 -1.21
CA ARG A 187 -35.02 -1.40 -0.30
C ARG A 187 -34.13 -1.92 0.82
N ILE A 188 -34.56 -1.74 2.06
CA ILE A 188 -33.92 -2.34 3.21
C ILE A 188 -34.60 -3.69 3.43
N LEU A 189 -33.82 -4.76 3.45
CA LEU A 189 -34.32 -6.12 3.59
C LEU A 189 -33.82 -6.76 4.89
N PRO A 190 -34.64 -7.58 5.52
CA PRO A 190 -34.25 -8.35 6.70
C PRO A 190 -33.09 -9.31 6.43
N GLU A 191 -32.29 -9.59 7.47
CA GLU A 191 -31.09 -10.44 7.39
C GLU A 191 -31.43 -11.83 6.84
N ASN A 192 -32.54 -12.43 7.24
CA ASN A 192 -32.99 -13.74 6.76
C ASN A 192 -33.34 -13.79 5.26
N VAL A 193 -33.65 -12.64 4.64
CA VAL A 193 -33.86 -12.49 3.19
C VAL A 193 -32.55 -12.28 2.42
N MET A 194 -31.52 -11.75 3.09
CA MET A 194 -30.19 -11.47 2.53
C MET A 194 -29.06 -12.12 3.33
N PRO A 195 -29.11 -13.42 3.63
CA PRO A 195 -28.15 -14.04 4.52
C PRO A 195 -26.71 -13.85 4.01
N GLY A 196 -25.85 -13.29 4.86
CA GLY A 196 -24.44 -13.05 4.54
C GLY A 196 -24.19 -12.01 3.46
N ARG A 197 -25.15 -11.18 3.10
CA ARG A 197 -25.02 -10.16 2.05
C ARG A 197 -25.38 -8.78 2.58
N LEU A 198 -24.48 -7.83 2.41
CA LEU A 198 -24.73 -6.44 2.80
C LEU A 198 -25.46 -5.64 1.73
N ARG A 199 -25.24 -5.99 0.46
CA ARG A 199 -25.79 -5.30 -0.72
C ARG A 199 -26.04 -6.28 -1.86
N ARG A 200 -27.18 -6.11 -2.54
CA ARG A 200 -27.50 -6.78 -3.81
C ARG A 200 -28.17 -5.78 -4.76
N LEU A 201 -27.73 -5.73 -6.00
CA LEU A 201 -28.41 -4.99 -7.06
C LEU A 201 -29.29 -5.99 -7.83
N ASP A 202 -30.58 -5.81 -7.72
CA ASP A 202 -31.59 -6.57 -8.47
C ASP A 202 -32.06 -5.74 -9.67
N LEU A 203 -31.55 -6.10 -10.84
CA LEU A 203 -31.87 -5.38 -12.10
C LEU A 203 -33.27 -5.69 -12.59
N HIS A 204 -33.83 -6.86 -12.30
CA HIS A 204 -35.20 -7.20 -12.71
C HIS A 204 -36.22 -6.45 -11.88
N ALA A 205 -36.05 -6.41 -10.56
CA ALA A 205 -36.90 -5.64 -9.67
C ALA A 205 -36.55 -4.13 -9.67
N ARG A 206 -35.50 -3.71 -10.35
CA ARG A 206 -34.96 -2.34 -10.33
C ARG A 206 -34.73 -1.82 -8.90
N GLN A 207 -34.03 -2.61 -8.10
CA GLN A 207 -33.82 -2.33 -6.69
C GLN A 207 -32.37 -2.45 -6.28
N LEU A 208 -31.89 -1.45 -5.52
CA LEU A 208 -30.74 -1.61 -4.65
C LEU A 208 -31.24 -2.16 -3.30
N GLN A 209 -30.96 -3.40 -3.03
CA GLN A 209 -31.32 -4.08 -1.80
C GLN A 209 -30.16 -4.00 -0.81
N LEU A 210 -30.41 -3.47 0.40
CA LEU A 210 -29.44 -3.28 1.47
C LEU A 210 -29.90 -4.07 2.69
N SER A 211 -28.97 -4.71 3.41
CA SER A 211 -29.26 -5.40 4.64
C SER A 211 -29.70 -4.42 5.76
N GLU A 212 -30.67 -4.81 6.55
CA GLU A 212 -31.06 -4.07 7.76
C GLU A 212 -29.94 -3.94 8.78
N MET A 213 -28.95 -4.85 8.74
CA MET A 213 -27.77 -4.84 9.61
C MET A 213 -26.81 -3.67 9.35
N LEU A 214 -26.96 -2.96 8.23
CA LEU A 214 -26.18 -1.77 7.93
C LEU A 214 -26.68 -0.56 8.71
N ASP A 215 -25.78 0.16 9.37
CA ASP A 215 -26.07 1.49 9.92
C ASP A 215 -26.28 2.53 8.81
N MET A 216 -26.73 3.72 9.16
CA MET A 216 -27.03 4.78 8.19
C MET A 216 -25.81 5.22 7.41
N ALA A 217 -24.63 5.31 8.05
CA ALA A 217 -23.37 5.67 7.38
C ALA A 217 -23.02 4.63 6.31
N SER A 218 -23.15 3.35 6.63
CA SER A 218 -22.91 2.26 5.70
C SER A 218 -23.93 2.21 4.57
N ARG A 219 -25.23 2.47 4.85
CA ARG A 219 -26.25 2.56 3.82
C ARG A 219 -25.99 3.70 2.83
N THR A 220 -25.63 4.88 3.35
CA THR A 220 -25.26 6.03 2.54
C THR A 220 -24.06 5.71 1.65
N PHE A 221 -23.03 5.06 2.22
CA PHE A 221 -21.85 4.64 1.47
C PHE A 221 -22.20 3.66 0.34
N GLN A 222 -23.07 2.66 0.60
CA GLN A 222 -23.47 1.70 -0.43
C GLN A 222 -24.31 2.34 -1.54
N ALA A 223 -25.15 3.32 -1.21
CA ALA A 223 -25.92 4.09 -2.18
C ALA A 223 -24.98 4.98 -3.04
N ALA A 224 -24.03 5.69 -2.40
CA ALA A 224 -23.01 6.49 -3.09
C ALA A 224 -22.11 5.63 -3.99
N TYR A 225 -21.73 4.45 -3.52
CA TYR A 225 -20.97 3.48 -4.31
C TYR A 225 -21.70 3.05 -5.58
N LEU A 226 -22.99 2.71 -5.48
CA LEU A 226 -23.81 2.36 -6.65
C LEU A 226 -23.95 3.56 -7.61
N LEU A 227 -24.18 4.76 -7.08
CA LEU A 227 -24.28 5.97 -7.88
C LEU A 227 -22.98 6.19 -8.68
N GLY A 228 -21.80 6.02 -8.05
CA GLY A 228 -20.50 6.05 -8.73
C GLY A 228 -20.40 5.01 -9.83
N GLN A 229 -20.87 3.77 -9.59
CA GLN A 229 -20.87 2.71 -10.60
C GLN A 229 -21.75 3.03 -11.82
N LEU A 230 -22.82 3.78 -11.63
CA LEU A 230 -23.75 4.12 -12.70
C LEU A 230 -23.30 5.36 -13.49
N GLU A 231 -22.79 6.38 -12.81
CA GLU A 231 -22.55 7.68 -13.43
C GLU A 231 -21.08 7.92 -13.81
N TYR A 232 -20.12 7.26 -13.13
CA TYR A 232 -18.68 7.47 -13.32
C TYR A 232 -17.92 6.19 -13.73
N ARG A 233 -18.64 5.25 -14.35
CA ARG A 233 -18.05 3.99 -14.81
C ARG A 233 -16.97 4.19 -15.86
N ALA A 234 -17.14 5.14 -16.78
CA ALA A 234 -16.17 5.42 -17.82
C ALA A 234 -14.85 5.90 -17.25
N ASP A 235 -14.89 6.87 -16.32
CA ASP A 235 -13.71 7.44 -15.67
C ASP A 235 -12.95 6.37 -14.85
N VAL A 236 -13.70 5.56 -14.10
CA VAL A 236 -13.10 4.45 -13.33
C VAL A 236 -12.49 3.40 -14.24
N ASN A 237 -13.14 3.05 -15.35
CA ASN A 237 -12.59 2.10 -16.32
C ASN A 237 -11.32 2.65 -17.01
N ALA A 238 -11.24 3.94 -17.27
CA ALA A 238 -10.03 4.58 -17.80
C ALA A 238 -8.85 4.46 -16.82
N LEU A 239 -9.07 4.69 -15.51
CA LEU A 239 -8.05 4.48 -14.47
C LEU A 239 -7.61 3.01 -14.37
N VAL A 240 -8.56 2.07 -14.46
CA VAL A 240 -8.26 0.63 -14.42
C VAL A 240 -7.44 0.22 -15.63
N ALA A 241 -7.79 0.69 -16.83
CA ALA A 241 -7.05 0.41 -18.05
C ALA A 241 -5.64 1.01 -18.01
N GLY A 242 -5.49 2.23 -17.46
CA GLY A 242 -4.19 2.88 -17.29
C GLY A 242 -3.24 2.18 -16.32
N ALA A 243 -3.75 1.38 -15.41
CA ALA A 243 -2.93 0.59 -14.47
C ALA A 243 -2.29 -0.66 -15.07
N GLN A 244 -2.76 -1.10 -16.25
CA GLN A 244 -2.18 -2.19 -17.06
C GLN A 244 -1.87 -3.48 -16.25
N PHE A 245 -2.81 -3.93 -15.40
CA PHE A 245 -2.57 -5.08 -14.54
C PHE A 245 -2.34 -6.39 -15.30
N GLY A 246 -2.96 -6.59 -16.48
CA GLY A 246 -2.91 -7.83 -17.23
C GLY A 246 -3.56 -9.03 -16.53
N ASP A 247 -4.21 -8.80 -15.38
CA ASP A 247 -4.95 -9.78 -14.60
C ASP A 247 -6.33 -9.23 -14.19
N ARG A 248 -7.36 -9.97 -14.55
CA ARG A 248 -8.75 -9.58 -14.29
C ARG A 248 -9.10 -9.47 -12.80
N THR A 249 -8.42 -10.23 -11.94
CA THR A 249 -8.65 -10.17 -10.49
C THR A 249 -8.13 -8.85 -9.92
N ALA A 250 -6.91 -8.46 -10.29
CA ALA A 250 -6.34 -7.17 -9.90
C ALA A 250 -7.17 -5.99 -10.44
N GLU A 251 -7.60 -6.05 -11.70
CA GLU A 251 -8.47 -5.03 -12.30
C GLU A 251 -9.77 -4.85 -11.50
N ARG A 252 -10.43 -5.93 -11.13
CA ARG A 252 -11.68 -5.89 -10.35
C ARG A 252 -11.47 -5.41 -8.92
N LEU A 253 -10.37 -5.80 -8.27
CA LEU A 253 -10.01 -5.31 -6.94
C LEU A 253 -9.72 -3.82 -6.97
N TYR A 254 -8.97 -3.36 -7.96
CA TYR A 254 -8.68 -1.94 -8.15
C TYR A 254 -9.94 -1.14 -8.48
N GLN A 255 -10.76 -1.61 -9.41
CA GLN A 255 -12.05 -1.00 -9.74
C GLN A 255 -12.95 -0.84 -8.50
N ARG A 256 -13.02 -1.89 -7.66
CA ARG A 256 -13.74 -1.84 -6.39
C ARG A 256 -13.18 -0.79 -5.43
N HIS A 257 -11.84 -0.66 -5.37
CA HIS A 257 -11.19 0.37 -4.57
C HIS A 257 -11.55 1.77 -5.05
N ILE A 258 -11.45 2.02 -6.37
CA ILE A 258 -11.74 3.33 -6.96
C ILE A 258 -13.21 3.73 -6.76
N PHE A 259 -14.18 2.82 -6.92
CA PHE A 259 -15.58 3.13 -6.59
C PHE A 259 -15.80 3.38 -5.10
N SER A 260 -15.07 2.68 -4.22
CA SER A 260 -15.09 2.95 -2.77
C SER A 260 -14.49 4.31 -2.44
N TYR A 261 -13.42 4.70 -3.12
CA TYR A 261 -12.81 6.02 -3.04
C TYR A 261 -13.82 7.11 -3.44
N PHE A 262 -14.46 6.97 -4.60
CA PHE A 262 -15.47 7.89 -5.08
C PHE A 262 -16.63 8.05 -4.09
N ALA A 263 -17.15 6.95 -3.55
CA ALA A 263 -18.22 6.98 -2.56
C ALA A 263 -17.81 7.77 -1.30
N ALA A 264 -16.59 7.55 -0.80
CA ALA A 264 -16.05 8.30 0.33
C ALA A 264 -15.85 9.79 -0.02
N ALA A 265 -15.38 10.10 -1.24
CA ALA A 265 -15.19 11.47 -1.72
C ALA A 265 -16.54 12.20 -1.86
N LEU A 266 -17.60 11.53 -2.32
CA LEU A 266 -18.94 12.09 -2.39
C LEU A 266 -19.52 12.40 -1.01
N MET A 267 -19.33 11.49 -0.03
CA MET A 267 -19.78 11.71 1.35
C MET A 267 -18.96 12.81 2.06
N MET A 268 -17.67 12.90 1.74
CA MET A 268 -16.69 13.81 2.35
C MET A 268 -15.96 14.61 1.26
N PRO A 269 -16.64 15.59 0.60
CA PRO A 269 -16.05 16.36 -0.49
C PRO A 269 -14.79 17.08 -0.07
N TYR A 270 -13.75 17.05 -0.90
CA TYR A 270 -12.38 17.39 -0.55
C TYR A 270 -12.23 18.70 0.23
N GLY A 271 -12.61 19.81 -0.38
CA GLY A 271 -12.42 21.13 0.20
C GLY A 271 -13.23 21.34 1.48
N ARG A 272 -14.46 20.78 1.55
CA ARG A 272 -15.30 20.86 2.77
C ARG A 272 -14.73 19.97 3.88
N PHE A 273 -14.25 18.79 3.53
CA PHE A 273 -13.68 17.86 4.49
C PHE A 273 -12.36 18.39 5.07
N LEU A 274 -11.46 18.90 4.20
CA LEU A 274 -10.18 19.48 4.66
C LEU A 274 -10.41 20.64 5.62
N ARG A 275 -11.26 21.60 5.27
CA ARG A 275 -11.60 22.72 6.18
C ARG A 275 -12.18 22.25 7.52
N ALA A 276 -13.03 21.22 7.49
CA ALA A 276 -13.58 20.66 8.71
C ALA A 276 -12.50 19.97 9.58
N CYS A 277 -11.53 19.28 8.95
CA CYS A 277 -10.38 18.71 9.62
C CYS A 277 -9.55 19.78 10.33
N GLU A 278 -9.16 20.83 9.62
CA GLU A 278 -8.35 21.93 10.15
C GLU A 278 -9.06 22.65 11.31
N GLN A 279 -10.34 22.97 11.15
CA GLN A 279 -11.14 23.63 12.18
C GLN A 279 -11.35 22.80 13.44
N SER A 280 -11.41 21.48 13.32
CA SER A 280 -11.62 20.58 14.46
C SER A 280 -10.32 20.06 15.09
N GLY A 281 -9.16 20.39 14.53
CA GLY A 281 -7.89 19.74 14.88
C GLY A 281 -7.94 18.24 14.58
N TYR A 282 -8.59 17.84 13.50
CA TYR A 282 -8.75 16.44 13.06
C TYR A 282 -9.46 15.54 14.08
N ASP A 283 -10.44 16.09 14.81
CA ASP A 283 -11.28 15.30 15.72
C ASP A 283 -12.11 14.26 14.95
N MET A 284 -11.72 12.99 15.07
CA MET A 284 -12.32 11.86 14.35
C MET A 284 -13.81 11.71 14.66
N LEU A 285 -14.22 11.90 15.92
CA LEU A 285 -15.61 11.71 16.34
C LEU A 285 -16.50 12.84 15.83
N LEU A 286 -15.98 14.06 15.83
CA LEU A 286 -16.68 15.22 15.29
C LEU A 286 -16.82 15.10 13.78
N LEU A 287 -15.76 14.68 13.07
CA LEU A 287 -15.79 14.45 11.62
C LEU A 287 -16.80 13.35 11.23
N GLN A 288 -16.86 12.24 11.96
CA GLN A 288 -17.87 11.21 11.74
C GLN A 288 -19.30 11.78 11.79
N ARG A 289 -19.60 12.55 12.83
CA ARG A 289 -20.93 13.16 13.01
C ARG A 289 -21.24 14.19 11.93
N ARG A 290 -20.27 15.02 11.57
CA ARG A 290 -20.42 16.12 10.60
C ARG A 290 -20.72 15.60 9.18
N PHE A 291 -20.12 14.47 8.81
CA PHE A 291 -20.24 13.90 7.47
C PHE A 291 -21.11 12.64 7.41
N GLY A 292 -21.69 12.19 8.53
CA GLY A 292 -22.48 10.96 8.56
C GLY A 292 -21.70 9.73 8.09
N ALA A 293 -20.40 9.68 8.38
CA ALA A 293 -19.49 8.64 7.91
C ALA A 293 -19.01 7.74 9.05
N GLY A 294 -18.72 6.47 8.75
CA GLY A 294 -18.11 5.56 9.72
C GLY A 294 -16.66 5.91 10.03
N PHE A 295 -16.14 5.46 11.18
CA PHE A 295 -14.76 5.74 11.61
C PHE A 295 -13.72 5.31 10.56
N GLU A 296 -13.85 4.10 10.01
CA GLU A 296 -12.96 3.59 8.96
C GLU A 296 -13.00 4.47 7.70
N HIS A 297 -14.19 4.96 7.31
CA HIS A 297 -14.33 5.82 6.13
C HIS A 297 -13.63 7.17 6.33
N VAL A 298 -13.79 7.79 7.53
CA VAL A 298 -13.07 9.04 7.89
C VAL A 298 -11.57 8.79 7.91
N ALA A 299 -11.12 7.71 8.54
CA ALA A 299 -9.73 7.33 8.61
C ALA A 299 -9.09 7.16 7.23
N HIS A 300 -9.76 6.43 6.34
CA HIS A 300 -9.30 6.26 4.97
C HIS A 300 -9.29 7.60 4.21
N ARG A 301 -10.34 8.43 4.36
CA ARG A 301 -10.42 9.73 3.70
C ARG A 301 -9.27 10.67 4.09
N LEU A 302 -8.82 10.64 5.33
CA LEU A 302 -7.66 11.42 5.80
C LEU A 302 -6.39 11.06 5.04
N THR A 303 -6.18 9.80 4.66
CA THR A 303 -5.01 9.40 3.87
C THR A 303 -5.03 9.91 2.43
N THR A 304 -6.17 10.39 1.95
CA THR A 304 -6.36 10.84 0.56
C THR A 304 -6.17 12.35 0.37
N LEU A 305 -5.92 13.11 1.44
CA LEU A 305 -5.81 14.57 1.40
C LEU A 305 -4.48 15.05 0.82
N GLN A 306 -4.22 14.73 -0.46
CA GLN A 306 -2.93 14.96 -1.12
C GLN A 306 -3.01 15.91 -2.35
N ARG A 307 -4.10 16.68 -2.50
CA ARG A 307 -4.28 17.65 -3.60
C ARG A 307 -3.16 18.69 -3.57
N VAL A 308 -2.52 18.96 -4.70
CA VAL A 308 -1.46 19.95 -4.81
C VAL A 308 -2.02 21.34 -4.43
N GLY A 309 -1.32 22.06 -3.56
CA GLY A 309 -1.74 23.38 -3.06
C GLY A 309 -2.79 23.35 -1.94
N GLN A 310 -3.40 22.20 -1.63
CA GLN A 310 -4.41 22.03 -0.58
C GLN A 310 -4.22 20.67 0.13
N ARG A 311 -3.05 20.43 0.67
CA ARG A 311 -2.74 19.17 1.36
C ARG A 311 -3.19 19.22 2.82
N GLY A 312 -3.79 18.12 3.28
CA GLY A 312 -3.96 17.84 4.69
C GLY A 312 -2.68 17.27 5.34
N LEU A 313 -2.80 16.82 6.58
CA LEU A 313 -1.70 16.10 7.25
C LEU A 313 -1.42 14.75 6.57
N GLY A 314 -0.17 14.33 6.63
CA GLY A 314 0.29 13.08 6.04
C GLY A 314 -0.09 11.85 6.88
N PHE A 315 -1.36 11.50 6.93
CA PHE A 315 -1.80 10.31 7.64
C PHE A 315 -1.43 9.03 6.91
N PHE A 316 -1.00 8.02 7.68
CA PHE A 316 -1.10 6.64 7.28
C PHE A 316 -2.27 5.95 7.98
N MET A 317 -2.76 4.84 7.43
CA MET A 317 -3.81 4.02 8.03
C MET A 317 -3.47 2.54 7.93
N VAL A 318 -3.78 1.78 8.99
CA VAL A 318 -3.77 0.33 8.99
C VAL A 318 -5.07 -0.21 9.58
N ARG A 319 -5.50 -1.39 9.13
CA ARG A 319 -6.61 -2.13 9.73
C ARG A 319 -6.15 -3.54 10.06
N VAL A 320 -6.26 -3.90 11.31
CA VAL A 320 -5.87 -5.24 11.82
C VAL A 320 -7.06 -5.97 12.43
N ASP A 321 -7.01 -7.30 12.40
CA ASP A 321 -7.91 -8.15 13.17
C ASP A 321 -7.35 -8.40 14.60
N ARG A 322 -8.06 -9.17 15.42
CA ARG A 322 -7.64 -9.51 16.79
C ARG A 322 -6.36 -10.33 16.85
N ALA A 323 -6.01 -11.05 15.79
CA ALA A 323 -4.76 -11.80 15.68
C ALA A 323 -3.57 -10.92 15.22
N GLY A 324 -3.81 -9.63 14.95
CA GLY A 324 -2.80 -8.68 14.48
C GLY A 324 -2.54 -8.76 12.97
N GLN A 325 -3.35 -9.50 12.20
CA GLN A 325 -3.18 -9.60 10.76
C GLN A 325 -3.66 -8.31 10.08
N VAL A 326 -2.83 -7.75 9.23
CA VAL A 326 -3.12 -6.50 8.50
C VAL A 326 -3.99 -6.80 7.29
N SER A 327 -5.23 -6.30 7.31
CA SER A 327 -6.21 -6.49 6.24
C SER A 327 -6.34 -5.30 5.28
N LYS A 328 -5.96 -4.10 5.73
CA LYS A 328 -5.84 -2.87 4.91
C LYS A 328 -4.67 -2.04 5.40
N ARG A 329 -3.99 -1.39 4.48
CA ARG A 329 -2.95 -0.40 4.79
C ARG A 329 -2.85 0.65 3.68
N PHE A 330 -2.62 1.87 4.09
CA PHE A 330 -2.41 3.02 3.22
C PHE A 330 -1.29 3.87 3.81
N GLY A 331 -0.15 3.92 3.14
CA GLY A 331 1.05 4.65 3.62
C GLY A 331 0.89 6.17 3.57
N GLY A 332 -0.08 6.68 2.83
CA GLY A 332 -0.27 8.11 2.64
C GLY A 332 0.95 8.78 1.98
N ALA A 333 1.13 10.09 2.26
CA ALA A 333 2.25 10.86 1.69
C ALA A 333 3.62 10.51 2.30
N ASN A 334 3.66 9.98 3.51
CA ASN A 334 4.88 9.90 4.33
C ASN A 334 5.57 8.54 4.32
N ARG A 335 5.08 7.55 3.56
CA ARG A 335 5.62 6.17 3.54
C ARG A 335 6.00 5.70 4.94
N ALA A 336 5.03 5.79 5.87
CA ALA A 336 5.26 5.47 7.27
C ALA A 336 5.70 4.01 7.42
N PRO A 337 6.83 3.72 8.08
CA PRO A 337 7.29 2.33 8.27
C PRO A 337 6.25 1.43 8.93
N LEU A 338 5.40 2.00 9.78
CA LEU A 338 4.28 1.30 10.43
C LEU A 338 3.20 0.80 9.46
N ALA A 339 3.08 1.41 8.28
CA ALA A 339 2.16 0.96 7.24
C ALA A 339 2.77 -0.16 6.38
N ASP A 340 4.10 -0.31 6.36
CA ASP A 340 4.79 -1.26 5.48
C ASP A 340 5.00 -2.63 6.14
N THR A 341 4.88 -2.74 7.47
CA THR A 341 5.10 -3.99 8.21
C THR A 341 3.84 -4.87 8.24
N GLU A 342 4.01 -6.17 8.07
CA GLU A 342 2.93 -7.16 8.24
C GLU A 342 2.73 -7.56 9.70
N VAL A 343 3.78 -7.42 10.50
CA VAL A 343 3.79 -7.78 11.92
C VAL A 343 3.86 -6.51 12.73
N THR A 344 3.02 -6.43 13.75
CA THR A 344 2.92 -5.25 14.60
C THR A 344 3.46 -5.55 16.00
N CYS A 345 4.07 -4.54 16.63
CA CYS A 345 4.57 -4.64 18.00
C CYS A 345 3.41 -4.73 19.00
N PRO A 346 3.41 -5.68 19.96
CA PRO A 346 2.34 -5.79 20.95
C PRO A 346 2.24 -4.59 21.90
N LEU A 347 3.28 -3.73 21.99
CA LEU A 347 3.25 -2.48 22.73
C LEU A 347 2.50 -1.36 22.01
N TRP A 348 2.13 -1.55 20.75
CA TRP A 348 1.33 -0.56 20.02
C TRP A 348 -0.13 -0.61 20.47
N HIS A 349 -0.69 0.52 20.89
CA HIS A 349 -2.07 0.62 21.36
C HIS A 349 -3.13 0.21 20.33
N LEU A 350 -2.74 0.01 19.08
CA LEU A 350 -3.59 -0.59 18.06
C LEU A 350 -4.21 -1.91 18.54
N HIS A 351 -3.43 -2.75 19.26
CA HIS A 351 -3.91 -4.03 19.80
C HIS A 351 -4.78 -3.86 21.05
N GLN A 352 -4.64 -2.75 21.78
CA GLN A 352 -5.47 -2.45 22.94
C GLN A 352 -6.86 -1.91 22.57
N ALA A 353 -7.05 -1.45 21.33
CA ALA A 353 -8.31 -0.91 20.85
C ALA A 353 -9.49 -1.89 21.00
N PHE A 354 -9.23 -3.20 20.93
CA PHE A 354 -10.24 -4.24 21.12
C PHE A 354 -10.74 -4.34 22.57
N SER A 355 -9.93 -3.98 23.56
CA SER A 355 -10.29 -4.01 24.98
C SER A 355 -11.11 -2.79 25.42
N ARG A 356 -11.07 -1.72 24.62
CA ARG A 356 -11.78 -0.47 24.88
C ARG A 356 -12.58 -0.02 23.67
N PRO A 357 -13.60 -0.77 23.28
CA PRO A 357 -14.40 -0.46 22.10
C PRO A 357 -14.98 0.97 22.23
N SER A 358 -15.12 1.65 21.12
CA SER A 358 -15.64 3.02 21.02
C SER A 358 -14.75 4.14 21.55
N GLN A 359 -13.65 3.85 22.23
CA GLN A 359 -12.68 4.87 22.64
C GLN A 359 -11.56 5.01 21.62
N VAL A 360 -11.14 6.24 21.33
CA VAL A 360 -9.93 6.51 20.56
C VAL A 360 -8.74 6.41 21.50
N GLN A 361 -7.88 5.42 21.29
CA GLN A 361 -6.62 5.27 22.00
C GLN A 361 -5.58 6.16 21.33
N VAL A 362 -4.84 6.92 22.11
CA VAL A 362 -3.78 7.82 21.62
C VAL A 362 -2.44 7.35 22.15
N GLN A 363 -1.42 7.32 21.32
CA GLN A 363 -0.07 6.93 21.73
C GLN A 363 0.97 7.62 20.87
N LEU A 364 1.97 8.23 21.51
CA LEU A 364 3.21 8.60 20.84
C LEU A 364 4.14 7.39 20.82
N VAL A 365 4.59 7.00 19.64
CA VAL A 365 5.50 5.87 19.45
C VAL A 365 6.82 6.32 18.85
N GLU A 366 7.91 5.62 19.19
CA GLU A 366 9.23 5.80 18.63
C GLU A 366 9.70 4.50 18.00
N LEU A 367 10.09 4.55 16.73
CA LEU A 367 10.62 3.41 15.99
C LEU A 367 12.14 3.24 16.24
N GLU A 368 12.75 2.22 15.66
CA GLU A 368 14.18 1.92 15.83
C GLU A 368 15.09 2.94 15.16
N ASP A 369 14.63 3.62 14.12
CA ASP A 369 15.29 4.73 13.42
C ASP A 369 15.13 6.08 14.14
N ALA A 370 14.62 6.07 15.37
CA ALA A 370 14.29 7.24 16.19
C ALA A 370 13.18 8.13 15.58
N SER A 371 12.51 7.71 14.51
CA SER A 371 11.33 8.41 14.00
C SER A 371 10.17 8.26 14.98
N ARG A 372 9.41 9.37 15.21
CA ARG A 372 8.30 9.39 16.15
C ARG A 372 6.98 9.71 15.46
N TRP A 373 5.95 9.00 15.88
CA TRP A 373 4.63 9.07 15.28
C TRP A 373 3.56 9.17 16.35
N LEU A 374 2.67 10.16 16.24
CA LEU A 374 1.45 10.18 17.04
C LEU A 374 0.42 9.27 16.37
N THR A 375 -0.01 8.24 17.08
CA THR A 375 -0.94 7.24 16.57
C THR A 375 -2.27 7.27 17.32
N LEU A 376 -3.35 7.06 16.57
CA LEU A 376 -4.72 6.95 17.03
C LEU A 376 -5.22 5.56 16.70
N ALA A 377 -5.87 4.89 17.63
CA ALA A 377 -6.44 3.56 17.38
C ALA A 377 -7.86 3.43 17.94
N ARG A 378 -8.74 2.78 17.20
CA ARG A 378 -10.10 2.47 17.64
C ARG A 378 -10.59 1.18 16.99
N SER A 379 -11.31 0.33 17.77
CA SER A 379 -12.00 -0.81 17.19
C SER A 379 -13.28 -0.38 16.46
N VAL A 380 -13.58 -1.08 15.39
CA VAL A 380 -14.80 -0.95 14.60
C VAL A 380 -15.40 -2.33 14.41
N GLN A 381 -16.72 -2.40 14.46
CA GLN A 381 -17.45 -3.64 14.18
C GLN A 381 -18.01 -3.57 12.76
N GLY A 382 -17.87 -4.68 12.03
CA GLY A 382 -18.58 -4.88 10.77
C GLY A 382 -20.07 -5.07 11.00
N ALA A 383 -20.86 -5.05 9.94
CA ALA A 383 -22.24 -5.49 10.00
C ALA A 383 -22.26 -6.96 10.49
N GLY A 384 -22.86 -7.17 11.65
CA GLY A 384 -22.93 -8.49 12.27
C GLY A 384 -23.99 -9.37 11.60
N TYR A 385 -23.91 -10.67 11.87
CA TYR A 385 -25.06 -11.56 11.71
C TYR A 385 -25.93 -11.42 12.96
N GLY A 386 -27.25 -11.66 12.86
CA GLY A 386 -28.17 -11.55 13.99
C GLY A 386 -27.74 -12.31 15.27
N ALA A 387 -28.57 -12.42 16.25
CA ALA A 387 -28.25 -13.02 17.55
C ALA A 387 -27.56 -14.39 17.40
N GLY A 388 -26.37 -14.55 17.97
CA GLY A 388 -25.57 -15.80 17.91
C GLY A 388 -24.60 -15.88 16.73
N GLY A 389 -24.59 -14.95 15.79
CA GLY A 389 -23.61 -14.91 14.69
C GLY A 389 -22.28 -14.24 15.06
N THR A 390 -21.22 -14.63 14.36
CA THR A 390 -19.89 -14.01 14.54
C THR A 390 -19.88 -12.62 13.91
N THR A 391 -19.60 -11.59 14.71
CA THR A 391 -19.39 -10.23 14.23
C THR A 391 -17.93 -10.00 13.96
N ALA A 392 -17.60 -9.54 12.76
CA ALA A 392 -16.22 -9.15 12.44
C ALA A 392 -15.86 -7.88 13.22
N GLU A 393 -14.70 -7.90 13.88
CA GLU A 393 -14.16 -6.76 14.60
C GLU A 393 -12.73 -6.48 14.15
N PHE A 394 -12.45 -5.20 13.86
CA PHE A 394 -11.15 -4.75 13.42
C PHE A 394 -10.71 -3.53 14.25
N ALA A 395 -9.40 -3.38 14.44
CA ALA A 395 -8.83 -2.14 14.93
C ALA A 395 -8.31 -1.31 13.76
N ILE A 396 -8.68 -0.04 13.74
CA ILE A 396 -8.19 0.96 12.79
C ILE A 396 -7.13 1.76 13.50
N GLY A 397 -5.91 1.74 12.96
CA GLY A 397 -4.80 2.58 13.36
C GLY A 397 -4.58 3.70 12.35
N LEU A 398 -4.42 4.91 12.84
CA LEU A 398 -4.01 6.10 12.08
C LEU A 398 -2.75 6.65 12.70
N GLY A 399 -1.91 7.33 11.92
CA GLY A 399 -0.79 8.06 12.51
C GLY A 399 -0.26 9.14 11.60
N VAL A 400 0.37 10.12 12.24
CA VAL A 400 1.11 11.21 11.60
C VAL A 400 2.49 11.31 12.21
N ALA A 401 3.45 11.82 11.46
CA ALA A 401 4.77 12.14 11.99
C ALA A 401 4.68 13.21 13.09
N VAL A 402 5.57 13.15 14.07
CA VAL A 402 5.50 13.99 15.28
C VAL A 402 5.57 15.49 14.97
N ASP A 403 6.24 15.89 13.90
CA ASP A 403 6.32 17.27 13.43
C ASP A 403 4.95 17.86 13.03
N GLN A 404 4.01 17.01 12.62
CA GLN A 404 2.64 17.38 12.28
C GLN A 404 1.66 17.18 13.44
N ALA A 405 2.07 16.48 14.49
CA ALA A 405 1.19 16.05 15.59
C ALA A 405 0.59 17.20 16.40
N ALA A 406 1.30 18.33 16.52
CA ALA A 406 0.83 19.51 17.29
C ALA A 406 -0.51 20.07 16.78
N THR A 407 -0.85 19.82 15.51
CA THR A 407 -2.11 20.28 14.89
C THR A 407 -3.32 19.44 15.33
N LEU A 408 -3.10 18.22 15.86
CA LEU A 408 -4.19 17.33 16.25
C LEU A 408 -4.75 17.70 17.63
N CYS A 409 -6.07 17.69 17.77
CA CYS A 409 -6.71 17.85 19.08
C CYS A 409 -6.28 16.77 20.08
N TYR A 410 -5.84 15.63 19.61
CA TYR A 410 -5.38 14.48 20.38
C TYR A 410 -3.97 14.63 20.96
N SER A 411 -3.19 15.64 20.54
CA SER A 411 -1.86 15.91 21.10
C SER A 411 -1.89 16.74 22.38
N ARG A 412 -3.05 17.32 22.71
CA ARG A 412 -3.19 18.22 23.85
C ARG A 412 -2.85 17.52 25.17
N GLY A 413 -1.91 18.06 25.89
CA GLY A 413 -1.46 17.51 27.17
C GLY A 413 -0.52 16.31 27.06
N LEU A 414 -0.10 15.94 25.88
CA LEU A 414 0.89 14.90 25.67
C LEU A 414 2.30 15.50 25.58
N ASP A 415 3.27 14.79 26.15
CA ASP A 415 4.68 15.05 25.90
C ASP A 415 5.07 14.45 24.54
N LEU A 416 5.31 15.30 23.53
CA LEU A 416 5.71 14.90 22.18
C LEU A 416 7.23 14.69 22.05
N SER A 417 8.00 14.79 23.15
CA SER A 417 9.43 14.48 23.16
C SER A 417 9.71 12.98 23.12
N ALA A 418 10.97 12.60 23.02
CA ALA A 418 11.37 11.21 23.09
C ALA A 418 11.03 10.55 24.45
N ALA A 419 11.00 11.35 25.54
CA ALA A 419 10.67 10.87 26.88
C ALA A 419 9.20 10.42 27.01
N GLY A 420 8.29 11.07 26.27
CA GLY A 420 6.87 10.70 26.22
C GLY A 420 6.54 9.55 25.26
N ALA A 421 7.50 9.09 24.47
CA ALA A 421 7.26 8.10 23.42
C ALA A 421 7.43 6.66 23.93
N THR A 422 6.48 5.80 23.57
CA THR A 422 6.63 4.35 23.72
C THR A 422 7.53 3.80 22.61
N ARG A 423 8.62 3.15 22.98
CA ARG A 423 9.55 2.55 22.06
C ARG A 423 8.97 1.25 21.50
N ILE A 424 8.62 1.22 20.22
CA ILE A 424 8.06 0.05 19.52
C ILE A 424 8.98 -0.38 18.38
N GLY A 425 8.75 -1.58 17.84
CA GLY A 425 9.48 -2.13 16.70
C GLY A 425 8.54 -2.73 15.64
N PRO A 426 9.08 -3.23 14.53
CA PRO A 426 8.31 -3.81 13.43
C PRO A 426 7.73 -5.21 13.76
N GLY A 427 7.89 -5.68 14.98
CA GLY A 427 7.57 -7.04 15.45
C GLY A 427 8.81 -7.71 16.03
N CYS A 428 8.63 -8.60 17.03
CA CYS A 428 9.73 -9.14 17.83
C CYS A 428 10.86 -9.79 17.02
N ALA A 429 10.51 -10.53 15.97
CA ALA A 429 11.48 -11.22 15.12
C ALA A 429 12.39 -10.27 14.31
N MET A 430 11.90 -9.07 14.00
CA MET A 430 12.65 -8.06 13.23
C MET A 430 13.23 -6.96 14.11
N CYS A 431 12.77 -6.85 15.37
CA CYS A 431 13.13 -5.78 16.29
C CYS A 431 14.47 -6.07 17.00
N LYS A 432 15.41 -5.14 16.92
CA LYS A 432 16.75 -5.23 17.54
C LYS A 432 16.85 -4.59 18.93
N ARG A 433 15.75 -4.11 19.52
CA ARG A 433 15.77 -3.50 20.85
C ARG A 433 16.07 -4.55 21.93
N GLY A 434 17.19 -4.42 22.65
CA GLY A 434 17.62 -5.37 23.68
C GLY A 434 16.85 -5.26 24.99
N ASP A 435 16.24 -4.12 25.28
CA ASP A 435 15.62 -3.75 26.55
C ASP A 435 14.09 -3.87 26.59
N CYS A 436 13.49 -4.63 25.66
CA CYS A 436 12.04 -4.71 25.53
C CYS A 436 11.43 -5.76 26.48
N PRO A 437 10.64 -5.36 27.51
CA PRO A 437 10.04 -6.30 28.47
C PRO A 437 8.94 -7.17 27.85
N GLN A 438 8.39 -6.78 26.70
CA GLN A 438 7.31 -7.50 26.00
C GLN A 438 7.83 -8.38 24.85
N ARG A 439 9.13 -8.64 24.80
CA ARG A 439 9.71 -9.47 23.75
C ARG A 439 9.20 -10.92 23.82
N SER A 440 8.53 -11.37 22.74
CA SER A 440 7.97 -12.72 22.66
C SER A 440 8.81 -13.69 21.82
N LYS A 441 9.72 -13.16 20.97
CA LYS A 441 10.60 -13.96 20.08
C LYS A 441 11.98 -13.30 20.01
N PRO A 442 13.04 -14.09 19.87
CA PRO A 442 14.37 -13.54 19.61
C PRO A 442 14.39 -12.86 18.22
N PRO A 443 15.27 -11.88 18.01
CA PRO A 443 15.49 -11.30 16.69
C PRO A 443 16.13 -12.32 15.75
N LEU A 444 15.68 -12.32 14.49
CA LEU A 444 16.23 -13.21 13.47
C LEU A 444 17.68 -12.82 13.14
N GLY A 445 18.53 -13.83 12.94
CA GLY A 445 19.91 -13.63 12.51
C GLY A 445 20.84 -13.04 13.56
N ILE A 446 20.39 -12.84 14.80
CA ILE A 446 21.22 -12.31 15.88
C ILE A 446 21.55 -13.42 16.89
N ARG A 447 22.83 -13.48 17.28
CA ARG A 447 23.32 -14.47 18.24
C ARG A 447 22.75 -14.22 19.63
N LEU A 448 22.10 -15.25 20.20
CA LEU A 448 21.62 -15.19 21.58
C LEU A 448 22.80 -15.29 22.56
N LYS A 449 22.67 -14.57 23.66
CA LYS A 449 23.59 -14.61 24.80
C LYS A 449 22.91 -15.33 25.95
N PHE A 450 23.59 -16.27 26.57
CA PHE A 450 23.10 -16.97 27.76
C PHE A 450 24.08 -16.74 28.91
N ASP A 451 23.54 -16.43 30.08
CA ASP A 451 24.26 -16.41 31.34
C ASP A 451 23.46 -17.22 32.38
N ASP A 452 24.01 -18.32 32.83
CA ASP A 452 23.33 -19.19 33.79
C ASP A 452 23.26 -18.61 35.21
N ARG A 453 23.97 -17.51 35.46
CA ARG A 453 24.03 -16.83 36.78
C ARG A 453 23.13 -15.62 36.86
N GLU A 454 22.77 -15.04 35.73
CA GLU A 454 21.93 -13.83 35.65
C GLU A 454 20.75 -14.08 34.73
N ARG A 455 19.60 -13.56 35.11
CA ARG A 455 18.39 -13.54 34.26
C ARG A 455 17.93 -12.09 34.09
N GLY A 456 17.94 -11.64 32.83
CA GLY A 456 17.41 -10.34 32.43
C GLY A 456 15.88 -10.24 32.53
N ILE A 457 15.35 -9.05 32.34
CA ILE A 457 13.89 -8.77 32.27
C ILE A 457 13.28 -9.44 31.05
N THR A 458 14.03 -9.55 29.96
CA THR A 458 13.59 -10.20 28.74
C THR A 458 13.89 -11.69 28.76
N PRO A 459 13.07 -12.54 28.13
CA PRO A 459 13.37 -13.97 28.04
C PRO A 459 14.54 -14.29 27.08
N PHE A 460 15.00 -13.32 26.31
CA PHE A 460 16.03 -13.47 25.29
C PHE A 460 17.03 -12.32 25.37
N ASP A 461 18.25 -12.63 25.79
CA ASP A 461 19.40 -11.74 25.67
C ASP A 461 20.16 -12.03 24.39
N PHE A 462 20.63 -11.00 23.72
CA PHE A 462 21.37 -11.10 22.46
C PHE A 462 22.39 -9.98 22.33
N VAL A 463 23.34 -10.17 21.43
CA VAL A 463 24.38 -9.16 21.19
C VAL A 463 23.75 -8.02 20.39
N THR A 464 23.73 -6.82 20.99
CA THR A 464 23.41 -5.58 20.28
C THR A 464 24.73 -4.95 19.88
N ASP A 465 24.92 -4.69 18.59
CA ASP A 465 26.08 -3.94 18.06
C ASP A 465 26.11 -2.51 18.59
#